data_3f1af2fbc4cf925d9b68541a2c19be30
#
_entry.id   3f1af2fbc4cf925d9b68541a2c19be30
#
_cell.length_a   1.000
_cell.length_b   1.000
_cell.length_c   1.000
_cell.angle_alpha   90.00
_cell.angle_beta   90.00
_cell.angle_gamma   90.00
#
_symmetry.space_group_name_H-M   'P 1'
#
loop_
_entity.id
_entity.type
_entity.pdbx_description
1 polymer ?
#
loop_
_entity_poly.entity_id
_entity_poly.type
_entity_poly.pdbx_seq_one_letter_code
_entity_poly.pdbx_strand_id
1 'polypeptide(L)'
;MLRNLAFVVSYAAVLVLSTAASVVAADFGSAEEAKAMLEKAVAAVKEDKTKALDMFNNGEGGFKDRDLYVWCANATDGIVTATPYWNRGKQLRDIEGKRGAPFGETVMQNATVGT
;
A
#
# COMPACT_ATOMS: atom_id res chain seq x y z
N MET A 1 -28.27 29.68 -30.21
CA MET A 1 -28.90 29.14 -29.02
C MET A 1 -28.90 27.61 -28.98
N LEU A 2 -29.36 26.94 -30.06
CA LEU A 2 -29.37 25.48 -30.08
C LEU A 2 -27.98 24.83 -30.03
N ARG A 3 -26.97 25.46 -30.62
CA ARG A 3 -25.58 24.97 -30.57
C ARG A 3 -25.01 25.00 -29.15
N ASN A 4 -25.35 25.99 -28.35
CA ASN A 4 -24.85 26.12 -27.01
C ASN A 4 -25.45 25.04 -26.08
N LEU A 5 -26.71 24.68 -26.29
CA LEU A 5 -27.36 23.60 -25.52
C LEU A 5 -26.73 22.24 -25.80
N ALA A 6 -26.40 21.97 -27.09
CA ALA A 6 -25.75 20.72 -27.48
C ALA A 6 -24.33 20.59 -26.84
N PHE A 7 -23.60 21.67 -26.75
CA PHE A 7 -22.29 21.69 -26.07
C PHE A 7 -22.38 21.37 -24.58
N VAL A 8 -23.38 21.94 -23.90
CA VAL A 8 -23.57 21.71 -22.47
C VAL A 8 -23.90 20.25 -22.17
N VAL A 9 -24.74 19.61 -22.98
CA VAL A 9 -25.12 18.20 -22.84
C VAL A 9 -23.93 17.28 -23.01
N SER A 10 -23.08 17.52 -24.02
CA SER A 10 -21.87 16.74 -24.27
C SER A 10 -20.88 16.83 -23.10
N TYR A 11 -20.75 18.02 -22.54
CA TYR A 11 -19.85 18.25 -21.40
C TYR A 11 -20.32 17.52 -20.14
N ALA A 12 -21.60 17.52 -19.86
CA ALA A 12 -22.18 16.82 -18.72
C ALA A 12 -21.98 15.31 -18.81
N ALA A 13 -22.09 14.72 -19.99
CA ALA A 13 -21.86 13.28 -20.21
C ALA A 13 -20.41 12.86 -19.89
N VAL A 14 -19.43 13.67 -20.25
CA VAL A 14 -18.03 13.40 -19.93
C VAL A 14 -17.77 13.43 -18.43
N LEU A 15 -18.36 14.37 -17.69
CA LEU A 15 -18.25 14.46 -16.25
C LEU A 15 -18.83 13.22 -15.53
N VAL A 16 -19.94 12.70 -15.98
CA VAL A 16 -20.58 11.50 -15.40
C VAL A 16 -19.66 10.28 -15.56
N LEU A 17 -19.02 10.09 -16.70
CA LEU A 17 -18.08 9.00 -16.95
C LEU A 17 -16.86 9.09 -16.02
N SER A 18 -16.33 10.29 -15.79
CA SER A 18 -15.21 10.50 -14.87
C SER A 18 -15.57 10.14 -13.43
N THR A 19 -16.77 10.46 -12.98
CA THR A 19 -17.26 10.14 -11.65
C THR A 19 -17.40 8.62 -11.45
N ALA A 20 -17.91 7.89 -12.42
CA ALA A 20 -18.04 6.44 -12.36
C ALA A 20 -16.70 5.73 -12.23
N ALA A 21 -15.65 6.19 -12.94
CA ALA A 21 -14.30 5.64 -12.81
C ALA A 21 -13.71 5.83 -11.41
N SER A 22 -13.99 6.96 -10.75
CA SER A 22 -13.52 7.25 -9.41
C SER A 22 -14.15 6.32 -8.35
N VAL A 23 -15.41 5.93 -8.49
CA VAL A 23 -16.10 5.05 -7.55
C VAL A 23 -15.49 3.64 -7.55
N VAL A 24 -15.12 3.10 -8.71
CA VAL A 24 -14.51 1.77 -8.82
C VAL A 24 -13.14 1.72 -8.11
N ALA A 25 -12.36 2.79 -8.14
CA ALA A 25 -11.05 2.87 -7.52
C ALA A 25 -11.10 3.04 -5.99
N ALA A 26 -12.27 3.35 -5.39
CA ALA A 26 -12.39 3.66 -3.97
C ALA A 26 -12.33 2.45 -3.05
N ASP A 27 -12.68 1.25 -3.51
CA ASP A 27 -12.80 0.05 -2.67
C ASP A 27 -11.45 -0.63 -2.39
N PHE A 28 -10.50 -0.52 -3.28
CA PHE A 28 -9.18 -1.15 -3.17
C PHE A 28 -8.07 -0.14 -3.43
N GLY A 29 -6.92 -0.35 -2.81
CA GLY A 29 -5.74 0.45 -3.10
C GLY A 29 -5.17 0.11 -4.48
N SER A 30 -4.69 1.14 -5.18
CA SER A 30 -4.00 0.97 -6.44
C SER A 30 -2.50 0.72 -6.23
N ALA A 31 -1.81 0.25 -7.28
CA ALA A 31 -0.35 0.11 -7.26
C ALA A 31 0.35 1.45 -7.01
N GLU A 32 -0.18 2.53 -7.55
CA GLU A 32 0.35 3.89 -7.32
C GLU A 32 0.19 4.32 -5.87
N GLU A 33 -0.96 4.04 -5.28
CA GLU A 33 -1.21 4.33 -3.87
C GLU A 33 -0.30 3.50 -2.96
N ALA A 34 -0.08 2.23 -3.28
CA ALA A 34 0.84 1.37 -2.56
C ALA A 34 2.27 1.90 -2.62
N LYS A 35 2.72 2.34 -3.78
CA LYS A 35 4.04 2.95 -3.96
C LYS A 35 4.18 4.24 -3.15
N ALA A 36 3.18 5.10 -3.18
CA ALA A 36 3.18 6.34 -2.42
C ALA A 36 3.25 6.08 -0.90
N MET A 37 2.49 5.10 -0.41
CA MET A 37 2.54 4.68 0.99
C MET A 37 3.92 4.14 1.36
N LEU A 38 4.55 3.34 0.51
CA LEU A 38 5.90 2.83 0.73
C LEU A 38 6.94 3.95 0.80
N GLU A 39 6.90 4.90 -0.10
CA GLU A 39 7.82 6.05 -0.10
C GLU A 39 7.67 6.88 1.19
N LYS A 40 6.45 7.10 1.62
CA LYS A 40 6.16 7.79 2.87
C LYS A 40 6.67 6.99 4.07
N ALA A 41 6.52 5.67 4.06
CA ALA A 41 7.01 4.79 5.12
C ALA A 41 8.54 4.80 5.21
N VAL A 42 9.24 4.75 4.09
CA VAL A 42 10.71 4.85 4.05
C VAL A 42 11.18 6.16 4.64
N ALA A 43 10.54 7.27 4.29
CA ALA A 43 10.88 8.59 4.85
C ALA A 43 10.66 8.62 6.36
N ALA A 44 9.56 8.05 6.86
CA ALA A 44 9.27 7.99 8.28
C ALA A 44 10.31 7.17 9.05
N VAL A 45 10.76 6.04 8.51
CA VAL A 45 11.81 5.21 9.12
C VAL A 45 13.14 5.96 9.19
N LYS A 46 13.48 6.71 8.16
CA LYS A 46 14.71 7.52 8.14
C LYS A 46 14.67 8.65 9.16
N GLU A 47 13.51 9.22 9.41
CA GLU A 47 13.35 10.31 10.36
C GLU A 47 13.39 9.82 11.81
N ASP A 48 12.60 8.81 12.14
CA ASP A 48 12.52 8.20 13.48
C ASP A 48 12.03 6.77 13.35
N LYS A 49 12.96 5.83 13.36
CA LYS A 49 12.66 4.40 13.17
C LYS A 49 11.69 3.86 14.22
N THR A 50 11.93 4.15 15.48
CA THR A 50 11.11 3.62 16.59
C THR A 50 9.67 4.10 16.46
N LYS A 51 9.48 5.39 16.25
CA LYS A 51 8.16 5.99 16.06
C LYS A 51 7.47 5.44 14.82
N ALA A 52 8.20 5.30 13.71
CA ALA A 52 7.66 4.76 12.47
C ALA A 52 7.15 3.33 12.64
N LEU A 53 7.93 2.46 13.27
CA LEU A 53 7.52 1.07 13.51
C LEU A 53 6.28 0.99 14.39
N ASP A 54 6.16 1.86 15.40
CA ASP A 54 4.97 1.95 16.23
C ASP A 54 3.74 2.34 15.41
N MET A 55 3.87 3.32 14.54
CA MET A 55 2.76 3.72 13.65
C MET A 55 2.34 2.58 12.71
N PHE A 56 3.29 1.85 12.16
CA PHE A 56 2.99 0.71 11.28
C PHE A 56 2.28 -0.41 12.05
N ASN A 57 2.73 -0.70 13.26
CA ASN A 57 2.12 -1.71 14.11
C ASN A 57 0.68 -1.38 14.50
N ASN A 58 0.38 -0.11 14.69
CA ASN A 58 -0.93 0.37 15.10
C ASN A 58 -1.84 0.74 13.92
N GLY A 59 -1.31 0.77 12.70
CA GLY A 59 -2.05 1.21 11.53
C GLY A 59 -2.36 2.70 11.54
N GLU A 60 -1.50 3.50 12.16
CA GLU A 60 -1.67 4.94 12.33
C GLU A 60 -0.86 5.74 11.32
N GLY A 61 -1.09 7.04 11.26
CA GLY A 61 -0.31 7.95 10.42
C GLY A 61 -0.53 7.82 8.93
N GLY A 62 -1.62 7.18 8.52
CA GLY A 62 -1.90 6.94 7.10
C GLY A 62 -1.17 5.73 6.52
N PHE A 63 -0.63 4.85 7.38
CA PHE A 63 0.09 3.65 6.96
C PHE A 63 -0.79 2.39 6.90
N LYS A 64 -2.08 2.58 6.99
CA LYS A 64 -3.08 1.56 6.72
C LYS A 64 -4.28 2.25 6.07
N ASP A 65 -4.64 1.82 4.88
CA ASP A 65 -5.73 2.39 4.10
C ASP A 65 -6.40 1.31 3.27
N ARG A 66 -7.67 1.00 3.58
CA ARG A 66 -8.44 -0.06 2.91
C ARG A 66 -7.70 -1.40 2.99
N ASP A 67 -7.26 -1.96 1.86
CA ASP A 67 -6.47 -3.19 1.80
C ASP A 67 -4.96 -2.97 1.83
N LEU A 68 -4.51 -1.72 1.85
CA LEU A 68 -3.09 -1.37 1.91
C LEU A 68 -2.62 -1.20 3.36
N TYR A 69 -1.45 -1.73 3.65
CA TYR A 69 -0.79 -1.50 4.94
C TYR A 69 0.73 -1.65 4.80
N VAL A 70 1.46 -1.05 5.71
CA VAL A 70 2.92 -1.15 5.77
C VAL A 70 3.32 -2.28 6.71
N TRP A 71 4.26 -3.11 6.27
CA TRP A 71 4.93 -4.07 7.12
C TRP A 71 6.44 -4.00 6.88
N CYS A 72 7.21 -4.39 7.88
CA CYS A 72 8.66 -4.34 7.83
C CYS A 72 9.26 -5.65 8.34
N ALA A 73 10.39 -6.02 7.78
CA ALA A 73 11.20 -7.13 8.26
C ALA A 73 12.68 -6.75 8.16
N ASN A 74 13.51 -7.34 9.00
CA ASN A 74 14.96 -7.16 8.90
C ASN A 74 15.48 -7.90 7.66
N ALA A 75 16.25 -7.20 6.84
CA ALA A 75 16.86 -7.82 5.66
C ALA A 75 17.93 -8.85 6.03
N THR A 76 18.54 -8.73 7.20
CA THR A 76 19.62 -9.63 7.65
C THR A 76 19.11 -10.96 8.19
N ASP A 77 18.11 -10.95 9.08
CA ASP A 77 17.60 -12.16 9.73
C ASP A 77 16.18 -12.55 9.30
N GLY A 78 15.48 -11.69 8.57
CA GLY A 78 14.14 -11.96 8.09
C GLY A 78 13.04 -11.89 9.14
N ILE A 79 13.32 -11.39 10.32
CA ILE A 79 12.30 -11.26 11.37
C ILE A 79 11.38 -10.10 11.06
N VAL A 80 10.07 -10.33 11.07
CA VAL A 80 9.06 -9.29 10.87
C VAL A 80 9.04 -8.37 12.09
N THR A 81 9.38 -7.09 11.88
CA THR A 81 9.53 -6.11 12.94
C THR A 81 8.31 -5.22 13.13
N ALA A 82 7.51 -5.04 12.09
CA ALA A 82 6.31 -4.22 12.15
C ALA A 82 5.24 -4.75 11.21
N THR A 83 4.03 -4.84 11.72
CA THR A 83 2.83 -5.20 10.97
C THR A 83 1.61 -4.93 11.84
N PRO A 84 0.48 -4.48 11.28
CA PRO A 84 -0.77 -4.35 12.06
C PRO A 84 -1.43 -5.71 12.35
N TYR A 85 -0.87 -6.81 11.87
CA TYR A 85 -1.44 -8.15 11.99
C TYR A 85 -0.61 -9.06 12.92
N TRP A 86 -0.97 -10.34 12.96
CA TRP A 86 -0.48 -11.34 13.94
C TRP A 86 0.95 -11.83 13.69
N ASN A 87 1.52 -11.56 12.55
CA ASN A 87 2.80 -12.16 12.14
C ASN A 87 4.06 -11.39 12.59
N ARG A 88 3.91 -10.44 13.52
CA ARG A 88 5.05 -9.74 14.12
C ARG A 88 5.93 -10.71 14.89
N GLY A 89 7.24 -10.62 14.71
CA GLY A 89 8.21 -11.51 15.34
C GLY A 89 8.40 -12.85 14.64
N LYS A 90 7.64 -13.11 13.58
CA LYS A 90 7.78 -14.33 12.78
C LYS A 90 8.94 -14.21 11.81
N GLN A 91 9.54 -15.36 11.47
CA GLN A 91 10.53 -15.42 10.42
C GLN A 91 9.85 -15.30 9.05
N LEU A 92 10.28 -14.33 8.24
CA LEU A 92 9.66 -14.05 6.95
C LEU A 92 9.68 -15.26 6.01
N ARG A 93 10.78 -16.03 6.01
CA ARG A 93 10.91 -17.22 5.17
C ARG A 93 9.86 -18.30 5.46
N ASP A 94 9.34 -18.32 6.68
CA ASP A 94 8.31 -19.29 7.10
C ASP A 94 6.90 -18.84 6.74
N ILE A 95 6.73 -17.60 6.25
CA ILE A 95 5.44 -17.08 5.83
C ILE A 95 5.13 -17.55 4.42
N GLU A 96 4.06 -18.31 4.28
CA GLU A 96 3.59 -18.80 3.01
C GLU A 96 2.40 -17.99 2.52
N GLY A 97 2.32 -17.81 1.21
CA GLY A 97 1.15 -17.27 0.55
C GLY A 97 0.02 -18.29 0.48
N LYS A 98 -1.08 -17.90 -0.13
CA LYS A 98 -2.20 -18.81 -0.35
C LYS A 98 -1.73 -20.02 -1.15
N ARG A 99 -2.21 -21.20 -0.80
CA ARG A 99 -1.88 -22.48 -1.43
C ARG A 99 -0.41 -22.90 -1.25
N GLY A 100 0.25 -22.44 -0.18
CA GLY A 100 1.62 -22.83 0.12
C GLY A 100 2.69 -22.18 -0.76
N ALA A 101 2.37 -21.08 -1.46
CA ALA A 101 3.36 -20.36 -2.24
C ALA A 101 4.48 -19.81 -1.32
N PRO A 102 5.77 -19.93 -1.71
CA PRO A 102 6.88 -19.51 -0.84
C PRO A 102 7.08 -17.99 -0.87
N PHE A 103 6.08 -17.27 -0.40
CA PHE A 103 6.03 -15.81 -0.43
C PHE A 103 7.20 -15.18 0.33
N GLY A 104 7.42 -15.60 1.57
CA GLY A 104 8.45 -15.03 2.43
C GLY A 104 9.87 -15.29 1.90
N GLU A 105 10.12 -16.48 1.40
CA GLU A 105 11.40 -16.84 0.78
C GLU A 105 11.68 -15.97 -0.45
N THR A 106 10.66 -15.80 -1.31
CA THR A 106 10.79 -14.96 -2.51
C THR A 106 11.10 -13.51 -2.16
N VAL A 107 10.44 -12.97 -1.14
CA VAL A 107 10.71 -11.61 -0.67
C VAL A 107 12.15 -11.47 -0.18
N MET A 108 12.63 -12.43 0.62
CA MET A 108 14.00 -12.39 1.14
C MET A 108 15.05 -12.46 0.02
N GLN A 109 14.82 -13.26 -0.99
CA GLN A 109 15.72 -13.37 -2.14
C GLN A 109 15.81 -12.07 -2.94
N ASN A 110 14.73 -11.29 -2.97
CA ASN A 110 14.66 -10.02 -3.70
C ASN A 110 14.97 -8.80 -2.84
N ALA A 111 15.07 -8.96 -1.53
CA ALA A 111 15.41 -7.87 -0.62
C ALA A 111 16.91 -7.56 -0.73
N THR A 112 17.23 -6.40 -1.26
CA THR A 112 18.62 -5.95 -1.40
C THR A 112 18.85 -4.72 -0.54
N VAL A 113 20.06 -4.64 0.04
CA VAL A 113 20.43 -3.52 0.89
C VAL A 113 20.53 -2.25 0.04
N GLY A 114 19.89 -1.18 0.49
CA GLY A 114 19.92 0.11 -0.18
C GLY A 114 18.95 0.31 -1.32
N THR A 115 18.03 -0.61 -1.50
CA THR A 115 16.93 -0.45 -2.47
C THR A 115 15.66 0.02 -1.81
#